data_76885ebad41303eb3ab2c1f92990c716
#
_entry.id   76885ebad41303eb3ab2c1f92990c716
#
_cell.length_a   1.000
_cell.length_b   1.000
_cell.length_c   1.000
_cell.angle_alpha   90.00
_cell.angle_beta   90.00
_cell.angle_gamma   90.00
#
_symmetry.space_group_name_H-M   'P 1'
#
loop_
_entity.id
_entity.type
_entity.pdbx_description
1 polymer ?
#
loop_
_entity_poly.entity_id
_entity_poly.type
_entity_poly.pdbx_seq_one_letter_code
_entity_poly.pdbx_strand_id
1 'polypeptide(L)'
;LSFEQDVWMDQGQAAAFAGTMDRPPTSTWEIINPREYERKHVPSVPLLPDIHPLVDKLYKPYDIGQVGQLDLHILAELFGGDNAARDFTPAWDGGLYWAGQRLSAKTPAEQASTKSLALFYLSAWKNTASAQAFAQLYANELGRKYSGLKPDLAAQRSAAPGLTSGAEELVFTTNEGPVVITTRGKLVFVAESFEIDLARKLRALILDAQGAGELKMAEVAPSVELPGAQDADPQAMQPLTAGLIRFLSNCGVMKAAVEAGITGALSPR
;
A
#
# COMPACT_ATOMS: atom_id res chain seq x y z
N LEU A 1 -14.50 8.64 19.45
CA LEU A 1 -15.66 9.51 19.76
C LEU A 1 -16.48 9.89 18.51
N SER A 2 -15.83 10.12 17.37
CA SER A 2 -16.56 10.44 16.14
C SER A 2 -17.35 9.25 15.57
N PHE A 3 -16.79 8.05 15.61
CA PHE A 3 -17.41 6.83 15.08
C PHE A 3 -18.74 6.52 15.80
N GLU A 4 -18.72 6.41 17.14
CA GLU A 4 -19.92 6.14 17.94
C GLU A 4 -20.94 7.28 17.83
N GLN A 5 -20.47 8.52 17.72
CA GLN A 5 -21.33 9.68 17.53
C GLN A 5 -22.04 9.64 16.17
N ASP A 6 -21.34 9.26 15.11
CA ASP A 6 -21.93 9.15 13.77
C ASP A 6 -22.96 8.01 13.74
N VAL A 7 -22.65 6.83 14.29
CA VAL A 7 -23.60 5.71 14.41
C VAL A 7 -24.81 6.11 15.27
N TRP A 8 -24.59 6.86 16.36
CA TRP A 8 -25.69 7.35 17.20
C TRP A 8 -26.62 8.28 16.43
N MET A 9 -26.06 9.23 15.68
CA MET A 9 -26.88 10.18 14.91
C MET A 9 -27.65 9.51 13.78
N ASP A 10 -27.08 8.50 13.14
CA ASP A 10 -27.70 7.83 11.99
C ASP A 10 -28.66 6.70 12.42
N GLN A 11 -28.34 5.92 13.46
CA GLN A 11 -29.12 4.72 13.88
C GLN A 11 -29.62 4.73 15.33
N GLY A 12 -29.22 5.72 16.12
CA GLY A 12 -29.64 5.89 17.50
C GLY A 12 -28.76 5.20 18.53
N GLN A 13 -29.08 5.45 19.82
CA GLN A 13 -28.27 5.06 20.97
C GLN A 13 -28.00 3.55 21.08
N ALA A 14 -29.01 2.74 20.82
CA ALA A 14 -28.87 1.28 20.92
C ALA A 14 -27.86 0.73 19.92
N ALA A 15 -27.87 1.23 18.69
CA ALA A 15 -26.90 0.84 17.66
C ALA A 15 -25.48 1.31 18.01
N ALA A 16 -25.33 2.53 18.50
CA ALA A 16 -24.03 3.10 18.84
C ALA A 16 -23.32 2.38 20.01
N PHE A 17 -24.07 1.90 20.99
CA PHE A 17 -23.48 1.29 22.19
C PHE A 17 -23.62 -0.23 22.21
N ALA A 18 -24.85 -0.77 22.22
CA ALA A 18 -25.05 -2.21 22.22
C ALA A 18 -24.68 -2.84 20.88
N GLY A 19 -25.12 -2.24 19.77
CA GLY A 19 -24.87 -2.78 18.43
C GLY A 19 -23.38 -2.82 18.07
N THR A 20 -22.58 -1.83 18.49
CA THR A 20 -21.13 -1.84 18.27
C THR A 20 -20.40 -2.83 19.17
N MET A 21 -20.95 -3.21 20.32
CA MET A 21 -20.43 -4.30 21.14
C MET A 21 -20.75 -5.67 20.53
N ASP A 22 -21.95 -5.82 19.95
CA ASP A 22 -22.38 -7.06 19.29
C ASP A 22 -21.59 -7.29 17.98
N ARG A 23 -21.26 -6.21 17.26
CA ARG A 23 -20.41 -6.22 16.06
C ARG A 23 -19.36 -5.11 16.14
N PRO A 24 -18.26 -5.33 16.83
CA PRO A 24 -17.18 -4.34 16.88
C PRO A 24 -16.56 -4.11 15.49
N PRO A 25 -16.09 -2.88 15.18
CA PRO A 25 -15.32 -2.63 13.98
C PRO A 25 -14.10 -3.55 13.91
N THR A 26 -13.89 -4.17 12.76
CA THR A 26 -12.80 -5.12 12.53
C THR A 26 -11.56 -4.47 11.90
N SER A 27 -11.70 -3.23 11.45
CA SER A 27 -10.63 -2.48 10.82
C SER A 27 -10.72 -0.98 11.10
N THR A 28 -9.59 -0.28 10.96
CA THR A 28 -9.55 1.18 11.00
C THR A 28 -10.39 1.83 9.91
N TRP A 29 -10.57 1.14 8.77
CA TRP A 29 -11.41 1.63 7.69
C TRP A 29 -12.88 1.76 8.11
N GLU A 30 -13.42 0.78 8.83
CA GLU A 30 -14.81 0.85 9.35
C GLU A 30 -14.96 2.00 10.35
N ILE A 31 -13.94 2.27 11.17
CA ILE A 31 -13.96 3.38 12.14
C ILE A 31 -13.94 4.74 11.42
N ILE A 32 -13.18 4.85 10.33
CA ILE A 32 -13.08 6.09 9.53
C ILE A 32 -14.35 6.29 8.69
N ASN A 33 -15.02 5.20 8.30
CA ASN A 33 -16.19 5.21 7.43
C ASN A 33 -17.43 4.60 8.13
N PRO A 34 -18.01 5.26 9.17
CA PRO A 34 -19.10 4.70 9.97
C PRO A 34 -20.33 4.31 9.13
N ARG A 35 -20.65 5.06 8.09
CA ARG A 35 -21.76 4.71 7.17
C ARG A 35 -21.52 3.42 6.38
N GLU A 36 -20.26 3.13 6.03
CA GLU A 36 -19.91 1.88 5.35
C GLU A 36 -19.91 0.71 6.35
N TYR A 37 -19.49 0.96 7.61
CA TYR A 37 -19.67 0.00 8.71
C TYR A 37 -21.15 -0.37 8.88
N GLU A 38 -22.06 0.61 8.92
CA GLU A 38 -23.50 0.38 9.04
C GLU A 38 -24.06 -0.45 7.88
N ARG A 39 -23.58 -0.21 6.66
CA ARG A 39 -23.96 -0.96 5.45
C ARG A 39 -23.31 -2.34 5.37
N LYS A 40 -22.43 -2.67 6.31
CA LYS A 40 -21.61 -3.90 6.29
C LYS A 40 -20.78 -4.02 5.00
N HIS A 41 -20.43 -2.90 4.43
CA HIS A 41 -19.54 -2.85 3.27
C HIS A 41 -18.11 -2.95 3.73
N VAL A 42 -17.27 -3.63 2.94
CA VAL A 42 -15.82 -3.75 3.16
C VAL A 42 -15.09 -3.28 1.91
N PRO A 43 -13.86 -2.74 2.06
CA PRO A 43 -13.06 -2.35 0.91
C PRO A 43 -12.78 -3.55 -0.01
N SER A 44 -12.60 -3.26 -1.28
CA SER A 44 -12.15 -4.26 -2.25
C SER A 44 -10.73 -4.73 -1.89
N VAL A 45 -10.49 -6.04 -1.97
CA VAL A 45 -9.14 -6.59 -1.85
C VAL A 45 -8.66 -6.93 -3.26
N PRO A 46 -7.66 -6.19 -3.79
CA PRO A 46 -7.11 -6.53 -5.08
C PRO A 46 -6.53 -7.96 -5.09
N LEU A 47 -6.74 -8.68 -6.18
CA LEU A 47 -6.26 -10.04 -6.35
C LEU A 47 -4.74 -10.02 -6.57
N LEU A 48 -3.99 -10.82 -5.81
CA LEU A 48 -2.60 -11.12 -6.09
C LEU A 48 -2.49 -12.46 -6.84
N PRO A 49 -2.15 -12.44 -8.14
CA PRO A 49 -1.89 -13.67 -8.88
C PRO A 49 -0.58 -14.33 -8.41
N ASP A 50 -0.32 -15.54 -8.89
CA ASP A 50 0.96 -16.21 -8.61
C ASP A 50 2.12 -15.48 -9.31
N ILE A 51 2.92 -14.77 -8.52
CA ILE A 51 4.11 -14.02 -8.97
C ILE A 51 5.41 -14.81 -8.81
N HIS A 52 5.39 -15.97 -8.13
CA HIS A 52 6.58 -16.77 -7.85
C HIS A 52 7.43 -17.07 -9.10
N PRO A 53 6.86 -17.42 -10.26
CA PRO A 53 7.65 -17.68 -11.47
C PRO A 53 8.50 -16.49 -11.94
N LEU A 54 8.09 -15.25 -11.58
CA LEU A 54 8.78 -14.02 -11.95
C LEU A 54 9.83 -13.60 -10.92
N VAL A 55 9.57 -13.83 -9.62
CA VAL A 55 10.36 -13.21 -8.54
C VAL A 55 11.32 -14.15 -7.82
N ASP A 56 11.02 -15.43 -7.68
CA ASP A 56 11.76 -16.36 -6.78
C ASP A 56 13.23 -16.55 -7.13
N LYS A 57 13.60 -16.37 -8.39
CA LYS A 57 15.02 -16.48 -8.81
C LYS A 57 15.85 -15.25 -8.45
N LEU A 58 15.22 -14.14 -8.12
CA LEU A 58 15.85 -12.84 -7.92
C LEU A 58 15.64 -12.29 -6.51
N TYR A 59 14.53 -12.65 -5.88
CA TYR A 59 14.09 -12.10 -4.60
C TYR A 59 13.64 -13.21 -3.66
N LYS A 60 13.93 -13.02 -2.38
CA LYS A 60 13.30 -13.73 -1.27
C LYS A 60 12.11 -12.91 -0.80
N PRO A 61 10.92 -13.50 -0.60
CA PRO A 61 9.80 -12.80 0.01
C PRO A 61 10.22 -12.17 1.34
N TYR A 62 9.93 -10.90 1.50
CA TYR A 62 10.26 -10.13 2.69
C TYR A 62 9.01 -9.79 3.50
N ASP A 63 8.00 -9.28 2.82
CA ASP A 63 6.73 -8.91 3.43
C ASP A 63 5.60 -8.83 2.39
N ILE A 64 4.38 -9.07 2.84
CA ILE A 64 3.16 -8.94 2.05
C ILE A 64 2.04 -8.46 2.96
N GLY A 65 1.24 -7.52 2.48
CA GLY A 65 0.16 -6.98 3.29
C GLY A 65 -0.72 -5.99 2.55
N GLN A 66 -1.53 -5.30 3.34
CA GLN A 66 -2.42 -4.25 2.86
C GLN A 66 -1.97 -2.90 3.42
N VAL A 67 -2.03 -1.88 2.57
CA VAL A 67 -1.93 -0.48 3.00
C VAL A 67 -3.35 0.04 3.05
N GLY A 68 -3.83 0.32 4.25
CA GLY A 68 -5.20 0.77 4.49
C GLY A 68 -5.41 2.26 4.18
N GLN A 69 -6.67 2.70 4.27
CA GLN A 69 -7.03 4.11 4.07
C GLN A 69 -6.33 5.02 5.08
N LEU A 70 -6.19 4.58 6.34
CA LEU A 70 -5.50 5.36 7.38
C LEU A 70 -4.03 5.56 7.04
N ASP A 71 -3.32 4.49 6.66
CA ASP A 71 -1.91 4.58 6.28
C ASP A 71 -1.71 5.51 5.10
N LEU A 72 -2.61 5.40 4.11
CA LEU A 72 -2.59 6.25 2.93
C LEU A 72 -2.90 7.71 3.27
N HIS A 73 -3.83 7.95 4.21
CA HIS A 73 -4.14 9.30 4.69
C HIS A 73 -2.92 9.95 5.34
N ILE A 74 -2.25 9.21 6.24
CA ILE A 74 -1.02 9.66 6.89
C ILE A 74 0.07 9.95 5.85
N LEU A 75 0.26 9.06 4.88
CA LEU A 75 1.24 9.28 3.81
C LEU A 75 0.90 10.51 2.97
N ALA A 76 -0.35 10.67 2.58
CA ALA A 76 -0.81 11.81 1.79
C ALA A 76 -0.66 13.13 2.54
N GLU A 77 -0.96 13.15 3.86
CA GLU A 77 -0.78 14.32 4.71
C GLU A 77 0.69 14.71 4.85
N LEU A 78 1.56 13.73 5.09
CA LEU A 78 3.00 13.98 5.26
C LEU A 78 3.68 14.49 3.99
N PHE A 79 3.28 14.01 2.82
CA PHE A 79 3.90 14.37 1.55
C PHE A 79 3.18 15.51 0.84
N GLY A 80 1.86 15.49 0.79
CA GLY A 80 1.04 16.44 0.07
C GLY A 80 0.32 17.47 0.94
N GLY A 81 0.34 17.29 2.28
CA GLY A 81 -0.37 18.11 3.25
C GLY A 81 -1.84 17.75 3.41
N ASP A 82 -2.48 18.34 4.41
CA ASP A 82 -3.88 18.05 4.81
C ASP A 82 -4.89 18.06 3.67
N ASN A 83 -4.73 18.99 2.70
CA ASN A 83 -5.67 19.11 1.59
C ASN A 83 -5.60 17.87 0.69
N ALA A 84 -4.39 17.45 0.30
CA ALA A 84 -4.20 16.25 -0.52
C ALA A 84 -4.77 15.01 0.17
N ALA A 85 -4.53 14.85 1.48
CA ALA A 85 -5.06 13.73 2.25
C ALA A 85 -6.60 13.71 2.24
N ARG A 86 -7.24 14.86 2.44
CA ARG A 86 -8.71 14.98 2.46
C ARG A 86 -9.36 14.83 1.09
N ASP A 87 -8.68 15.25 0.03
CA ASP A 87 -9.27 15.33 -1.30
C ASP A 87 -9.44 13.94 -1.96
N PHE A 88 -8.47 13.04 -1.80
CA PHE A 88 -8.55 11.76 -2.52
C PHE A 88 -8.59 10.51 -1.63
N THR A 89 -8.09 10.52 -0.39
CA THR A 89 -8.07 9.30 0.44
C THR A 89 -9.46 8.74 0.76
N PRO A 90 -10.56 9.53 0.84
CA PRO A 90 -11.90 8.97 0.98
C PRO A 90 -12.35 8.14 -0.23
N ALA A 91 -11.70 8.30 -1.37
CA ALA A 91 -11.95 7.51 -2.56
C ALA A 91 -11.08 6.23 -2.67
N TRP A 92 -10.21 5.96 -1.69
CA TRP A 92 -9.50 4.69 -1.60
C TRP A 92 -10.51 3.54 -1.41
N ASP A 93 -10.30 2.45 -2.13
CA ASP A 93 -11.20 1.30 -2.16
C ASP A 93 -10.50 -0.04 -1.92
N GLY A 94 -9.18 -0.01 -1.77
CA GLY A 94 -8.40 -1.20 -1.48
C GLY A 94 -6.94 -1.07 -1.90
N GLY A 95 -6.10 -1.94 -1.36
CA GLY A 95 -4.70 -1.95 -1.72
C GLY A 95 -3.96 -3.15 -1.15
N LEU A 96 -2.95 -3.58 -1.86
CA LEU A 96 -2.02 -4.61 -1.41
C LEU A 96 -0.60 -4.22 -1.80
N TYR A 97 0.37 -4.69 -1.04
CA TYR A 97 1.77 -4.59 -1.39
C TYR A 97 2.47 -5.94 -1.22
N TRP A 98 3.55 -6.09 -1.93
CA TRP A 98 4.52 -7.15 -1.77
C TRP A 98 5.92 -6.56 -1.80
N ALA A 99 6.76 -7.01 -0.88
CA ALA A 99 8.16 -6.64 -0.81
C ALA A 99 9.04 -7.88 -0.86
N GLY A 100 10.13 -7.80 -1.60
CA GLY A 100 11.14 -8.85 -1.69
C GLY A 100 12.54 -8.33 -1.43
N GLN A 101 13.36 -9.15 -0.80
CA GLN A 101 14.77 -8.87 -0.62
C GLN A 101 15.57 -9.53 -1.74
N ARG A 102 16.46 -8.75 -2.37
CA ARG A 102 17.33 -9.25 -3.45
C ARG A 102 18.20 -10.40 -2.96
N LEU A 103 18.19 -11.51 -3.68
CA LEU A 103 19.09 -12.65 -3.41
C LEU A 103 20.58 -12.30 -3.61
N SER A 104 20.89 -11.21 -4.29
CA SER A 104 22.24 -10.69 -4.45
C SER A 104 22.81 -10.06 -3.17
N ALA A 105 21.96 -9.61 -2.23
CA ALA A 105 22.40 -9.09 -0.93
C ALA A 105 22.86 -10.26 -0.03
N LYS A 106 24.18 -10.46 0.07
CA LYS A 106 24.79 -11.61 0.75
C LYS A 106 25.25 -11.29 2.17
N THR A 107 25.69 -10.07 2.41
CA THR A 107 26.21 -9.67 3.72
C THR A 107 25.11 -9.04 4.59
N PRO A 108 25.24 -9.12 5.94
CA PRO A 108 24.30 -8.46 6.84
C PRO A 108 24.13 -6.96 6.56
N ALA A 109 25.20 -6.28 6.19
CA ALA A 109 25.17 -4.86 5.85
C ALA A 109 24.37 -4.57 4.56
N GLU A 110 24.52 -5.41 3.52
CA GLU A 110 23.72 -5.31 2.30
C GLU A 110 22.25 -5.60 2.59
N GLN A 111 21.97 -6.64 3.38
CA GLN A 111 20.61 -7.03 3.75
C GLN A 111 19.90 -5.97 4.63
N ALA A 112 20.65 -5.24 5.45
CA ALA A 112 20.12 -4.14 6.25
C ALA A 112 19.86 -2.86 5.42
N SER A 113 20.40 -2.78 4.20
CA SER A 113 20.23 -1.63 3.33
C SER A 113 18.88 -1.66 2.61
N THR A 114 18.24 -0.50 2.47
CA THR A 114 17.03 -0.31 1.66
C THR A 114 17.22 -0.70 0.20
N LYS A 115 18.45 -0.54 -0.32
CA LYS A 115 18.81 -0.96 -1.69
C LYS A 115 18.65 -2.46 -1.94
N SER A 116 18.61 -3.27 -0.88
CA SER A 116 18.37 -4.71 -1.01
C SER A 116 16.90 -5.05 -1.24
N LEU A 117 15.99 -4.10 -1.04
CA LEU A 117 14.56 -4.32 -1.15
C LEU A 117 14.04 -3.85 -2.51
N ALA A 118 13.05 -4.56 -2.99
CA ALA A 118 12.17 -4.13 -4.06
C ALA A 118 10.73 -4.35 -3.62
N LEU A 119 9.83 -3.48 -4.02
CA LEU A 119 8.43 -3.57 -3.64
C LEU A 119 7.51 -3.20 -4.80
N PHE A 120 6.32 -3.75 -4.80
CA PHE A 120 5.22 -3.15 -5.54
C PHE A 120 4.02 -2.90 -4.64
N TYR A 121 3.25 -1.90 -5.00
CA TYR A 121 1.98 -1.53 -4.39
C TYR A 121 0.90 -1.43 -5.47
N LEU A 122 -0.21 -2.12 -5.27
CA LEU A 122 -1.41 -2.01 -6.07
C LEU A 122 -2.50 -1.37 -5.24
N SER A 123 -3.10 -0.29 -5.74
CA SER A 123 -4.24 0.36 -5.10
C SER A 123 -5.44 0.44 -6.03
N ALA A 124 -6.62 0.29 -5.44
CA ALA A 124 -7.91 0.45 -6.07
C ALA A 124 -8.60 1.71 -5.54
N TRP A 125 -9.32 2.40 -6.41
CA TRP A 125 -9.95 3.69 -6.14
C TRP A 125 -11.40 3.68 -6.59
N LYS A 126 -12.27 4.42 -5.91
CA LYS A 126 -13.70 4.55 -6.29
C LYS A 126 -13.88 5.22 -7.67
N ASN A 127 -12.92 6.04 -8.09
CA ASN A 127 -12.96 6.73 -9.37
C ASN A 127 -11.54 6.93 -9.98
N THR A 128 -11.50 7.16 -11.29
CA THR A 128 -10.26 7.36 -12.05
C THR A 128 -9.51 8.65 -11.66
N ALA A 129 -10.24 9.70 -11.33
CA ALA A 129 -9.62 10.98 -10.96
C ALA A 129 -8.79 10.85 -9.68
N SER A 130 -9.29 10.14 -8.67
CA SER A 130 -8.56 9.87 -7.43
C SER A 130 -7.36 8.94 -7.65
N ALA A 131 -7.47 7.95 -8.54
CA ALA A 131 -6.35 7.11 -8.95
C ALA A 131 -5.22 7.95 -9.59
N GLN A 132 -5.57 8.84 -10.51
CA GLN A 132 -4.62 9.75 -11.16
C GLN A 132 -4.00 10.74 -10.17
N ALA A 133 -4.81 11.32 -9.27
CA ALA A 133 -4.32 12.23 -8.23
C ALA A 133 -3.29 11.55 -7.31
N PHE A 134 -3.56 10.31 -6.90
CA PHE A 134 -2.61 9.53 -6.11
C PHE A 134 -1.32 9.23 -6.90
N ALA A 135 -1.41 8.77 -8.13
CA ALA A 135 -0.25 8.48 -8.97
C ALA A 135 0.61 9.73 -9.18
N GLN A 136 -0.01 10.88 -9.38
CA GLN A 136 0.68 12.15 -9.55
C GLN A 136 1.35 12.61 -8.25
N LEU A 137 0.66 12.52 -7.11
CA LEU A 137 1.25 12.81 -5.80
C LEU A 137 2.47 11.92 -5.55
N TYR A 138 2.32 10.61 -5.80
CA TYR A 138 3.41 9.66 -5.62
C TYR A 138 4.63 10.02 -6.47
N ALA A 139 4.42 10.33 -7.75
CA ALA A 139 5.48 10.74 -8.68
C ALA A 139 6.17 12.04 -8.24
N ASN A 140 5.41 13.04 -7.81
CA ASN A 140 5.93 14.34 -7.40
C ASN A 140 6.78 14.25 -6.13
N GLU A 141 6.40 13.37 -5.20
CA GLU A 141 7.04 13.25 -3.90
C GLU A 141 8.19 12.23 -3.85
N LEU A 142 8.49 11.52 -4.94
CA LEU A 142 9.60 10.58 -5.04
C LEU A 142 10.96 11.21 -4.67
N GLY A 143 11.14 12.51 -4.92
CA GLY A 143 12.35 13.23 -4.56
C GLY A 143 12.60 13.35 -3.06
N ARG A 144 11.58 13.15 -2.23
CA ARG A 144 11.74 13.08 -0.76
C ARG A 144 12.22 11.70 -0.30
N LYS A 145 11.90 10.67 -1.08
CA LYS A 145 12.26 9.29 -0.78
C LYS A 145 13.62 8.92 -1.34
N TYR A 146 13.92 9.35 -2.57
CA TYR A 146 15.09 8.94 -3.32
C TYR A 146 15.98 10.11 -3.72
N SER A 147 17.30 9.89 -3.68
CA SER A 147 18.25 10.78 -4.30
C SER A 147 18.51 10.39 -5.76
N GLY A 148 19.02 11.33 -6.54
CA GLY A 148 19.33 11.07 -7.95
C GLY A 148 18.13 10.83 -8.84
N LEU A 149 16.93 11.25 -8.40
CA LEU A 149 15.68 11.10 -9.15
C LEU A 149 15.74 11.80 -10.50
N LYS A 150 15.46 11.05 -11.57
CA LYS A 150 15.33 11.57 -12.93
C LYS A 150 14.22 10.84 -13.67
N PRO A 151 13.35 11.56 -14.44
CA PRO A 151 12.42 10.91 -15.35
C PRO A 151 13.19 10.13 -16.43
N ASP A 152 12.76 8.90 -16.69
CA ASP A 152 13.27 8.09 -17.80
C ASP A 152 12.31 8.18 -19.00
N LEU A 153 12.43 9.26 -19.76
CA LEU A 153 11.58 9.51 -20.93
C LEU A 153 11.81 8.49 -22.06
N ALA A 154 12.96 7.84 -22.10
CA ALA A 154 13.23 6.80 -23.10
C ALA A 154 12.47 5.54 -22.74
N ALA A 155 12.52 5.11 -21.49
CA ALA A 155 11.71 3.99 -21.00
C ALA A 155 10.21 4.28 -21.11
N GLN A 156 9.75 5.50 -20.79
CA GLN A 156 8.33 5.86 -20.95
C GLN A 156 7.87 5.75 -22.41
N ARG A 157 8.66 6.22 -23.37
CA ARG A 157 8.34 6.13 -24.80
C ARG A 157 8.39 4.70 -25.34
N SER A 158 9.25 3.86 -24.80
CA SER A 158 9.29 2.44 -25.11
C SER A 158 8.17 1.66 -24.40
N ALA A 159 7.22 2.37 -23.78
CA ALA A 159 6.09 1.79 -23.06
C ALA A 159 5.44 0.70 -23.88
N ALA A 160 5.54 -0.44 -23.33
CA ALA A 160 5.48 -1.71 -24.00
C ALA A 160 4.16 -1.96 -24.75
N PRO A 161 4.22 -2.77 -25.78
CA PRO A 161 3.07 -3.53 -26.24
C PRO A 161 2.43 -4.20 -25.03
N GLY A 162 1.22 -3.79 -24.64
CA GLY A 162 0.53 -4.27 -23.44
C GLY A 162 0.01 -3.17 -22.51
N LEU A 163 0.33 -1.90 -22.74
CA LEU A 163 -0.47 -0.82 -22.17
C LEU A 163 -1.82 -0.80 -22.93
N THR A 164 -2.87 -1.24 -22.26
CA THR A 164 -4.23 -1.10 -22.78
C THR A 164 -4.54 0.39 -22.99
N SER A 165 -5.40 0.67 -23.98
CA SER A 165 -5.84 2.05 -24.26
C SER A 165 -6.32 2.73 -22.96
N GLY A 166 -5.75 3.90 -22.64
CA GLY A 166 -6.06 4.67 -21.43
C GLY A 166 -5.20 4.36 -20.21
N ALA A 167 -4.17 3.53 -20.31
CA ALA A 167 -3.17 3.38 -19.25
C ALA A 167 -2.02 4.39 -19.46
N GLU A 168 -1.57 5.01 -18.37
CA GLU A 168 -0.41 5.90 -18.35
C GLU A 168 0.71 5.24 -17.54
N GLU A 169 1.94 5.33 -18.03
CA GLU A 169 3.12 4.85 -17.33
C GLU A 169 4.13 5.98 -17.14
N LEU A 170 4.54 6.21 -15.90
CA LEU A 170 5.66 7.06 -15.54
C LEU A 170 6.83 6.19 -15.10
N VAL A 171 8.03 6.50 -15.58
CA VAL A 171 9.26 5.79 -15.22
C VAL A 171 10.30 6.78 -14.73
N PHE A 172 10.93 6.46 -13.62
CA PHE A 172 12.00 7.24 -13.01
C PHE A 172 13.20 6.35 -12.71
N THR A 173 14.38 6.94 -12.78
CA THR A 173 15.62 6.35 -12.24
C THR A 173 15.94 6.98 -10.89
N THR A 174 16.43 6.19 -9.95
CA THR A 174 16.84 6.63 -8.62
C THR A 174 18.16 5.98 -8.20
N ASN A 175 18.72 6.40 -7.07
CA ASN A 175 19.90 5.78 -6.47
C ASN A 175 19.70 4.35 -5.96
N GLU A 176 18.45 3.87 -5.88
CA GLU A 176 18.09 2.52 -5.40
C GLU A 176 17.48 1.62 -6.50
N GLY A 177 17.30 2.15 -7.69
CA GLY A 177 16.77 1.45 -8.84
C GLY A 177 15.61 2.20 -9.52
N PRO A 178 15.01 1.61 -10.54
CA PRO A 178 13.90 2.23 -11.25
C PRO A 178 12.63 2.30 -10.38
N VAL A 179 11.78 3.29 -10.66
CA VAL A 179 10.40 3.38 -10.17
C VAL A 179 9.47 3.45 -11.37
N VAL A 180 8.50 2.55 -11.42
CA VAL A 180 7.47 2.47 -12.47
C VAL A 180 6.11 2.70 -11.82
N ILE A 181 5.38 3.71 -12.28
CA ILE A 181 4.02 4.02 -11.83
C ILE A 181 3.10 3.88 -13.02
N THR A 182 2.06 3.06 -12.89
CA THR A 182 1.09 2.84 -13.97
C THR A 182 -0.33 3.05 -13.44
N THR A 183 -1.10 3.87 -14.13
CA THR A 183 -2.54 4.00 -13.91
C THR A 183 -3.31 3.23 -14.98
N ARG A 184 -4.35 2.50 -14.58
CA ARG A 184 -5.30 1.83 -15.47
C ARG A 184 -6.71 1.95 -14.90
N GLY A 185 -7.49 2.88 -15.41
CA GLY A 185 -8.82 3.17 -14.88
C GLY A 185 -8.77 3.57 -13.40
N LYS A 186 -9.36 2.78 -12.54
CA LYS A 186 -9.42 2.97 -11.08
C LYS A 186 -8.23 2.33 -10.33
N LEU A 187 -7.26 1.78 -11.03
CA LEU A 187 -6.12 1.08 -10.44
C LEU A 187 -4.84 1.87 -10.60
N VAL A 188 -4.00 1.86 -9.58
CA VAL A 188 -2.63 2.37 -9.63
C VAL A 188 -1.69 1.26 -9.19
N PHE A 189 -0.72 0.95 -10.04
CA PHE A 189 0.37 0.04 -9.75
C PHE A 189 1.66 0.83 -9.65
N VAL A 190 2.36 0.68 -8.54
CA VAL A 190 3.69 1.27 -8.30
C VAL A 190 4.67 0.13 -8.10
N ALA A 191 5.77 0.13 -8.82
CA ALA A 191 6.89 -0.81 -8.60
C ALA A 191 8.17 -0.02 -8.36
N GLU A 192 8.89 -0.37 -7.32
CA GLU A 192 10.13 0.30 -6.90
C GLU A 192 11.28 -0.69 -6.82
N SER A 193 12.41 -0.30 -7.37
CA SER A 193 13.67 -1.04 -7.31
C SER A 193 13.67 -2.40 -8.01
N PHE A 194 12.65 -2.71 -8.80
CA PHE A 194 12.69 -3.80 -9.77
C PHE A 194 13.37 -3.32 -11.06
N GLU A 195 14.02 -4.22 -11.78
CA GLU A 195 14.37 -3.95 -13.18
C GLU A 195 13.10 -3.65 -13.99
N ILE A 196 13.17 -2.69 -14.92
CA ILE A 196 11.99 -2.17 -15.64
C ILE A 196 11.21 -3.29 -16.34
N ASP A 197 11.90 -4.23 -16.96
CA ASP A 197 11.25 -5.36 -17.66
C ASP A 197 10.50 -6.28 -16.71
N LEU A 198 11.06 -6.51 -15.51
CA LEU A 198 10.39 -7.29 -14.47
C LEU A 198 9.20 -6.52 -13.88
N ALA A 199 9.37 -5.22 -13.60
CA ALA A 199 8.28 -4.37 -13.14
C ALA A 199 7.09 -4.38 -14.11
N ARG A 200 7.36 -4.33 -15.42
CA ARG A 200 6.34 -4.39 -16.46
C ARG A 200 5.66 -5.75 -16.58
N LYS A 201 6.40 -6.85 -16.40
CA LYS A 201 5.84 -8.21 -16.35
C LYS A 201 4.91 -8.37 -15.15
N LEU A 202 5.35 -7.92 -13.97
CA LEU A 202 4.54 -7.91 -12.74
C LEU A 202 3.29 -7.06 -12.94
N ARG A 203 3.43 -5.83 -13.45
CA ARG A 203 2.32 -4.95 -13.76
C ARG A 203 1.29 -5.63 -14.66
N ALA A 204 1.71 -6.21 -15.79
CA ALA A 204 0.80 -6.87 -16.71
C ALA A 204 0.06 -8.02 -16.01
N LEU A 205 0.79 -8.93 -15.39
CA LEU A 205 0.21 -10.06 -14.66
C LEU A 205 -0.80 -9.62 -13.59
N ILE A 206 -0.41 -8.62 -12.76
CA ILE A 206 -1.22 -8.17 -11.63
C ILE A 206 -2.44 -7.38 -12.11
N LEU A 207 -2.28 -6.44 -13.03
CA LEU A 207 -3.39 -5.65 -13.52
C LEU A 207 -4.39 -6.48 -14.35
N ASP A 208 -3.91 -7.47 -15.12
CA ASP A 208 -4.78 -8.33 -15.92
C ASP A 208 -5.57 -9.30 -15.02
N ALA A 209 -5.02 -9.68 -13.87
CA ALA A 209 -5.74 -10.50 -12.90
C ALA A 209 -6.96 -9.79 -12.28
N GLN A 210 -6.98 -8.45 -12.25
CA GLN A 210 -8.13 -7.69 -11.71
C GLN A 210 -9.36 -7.72 -12.62
N GLY A 211 -9.22 -8.21 -13.86
CA GLY A 211 -10.32 -8.26 -14.83
C GLY A 211 -10.75 -6.89 -15.38
N ALA A 212 -11.72 -6.89 -16.29
CA ALA A 212 -12.29 -5.70 -16.92
C ALA A 212 -13.57 -5.19 -16.23
N GLY A 213 -13.97 -5.78 -15.09
CA GLY A 213 -15.20 -5.47 -14.36
C GLY A 213 -14.95 -4.98 -12.95
N GLU A 214 -16.02 -4.83 -12.17
CA GLU A 214 -15.92 -4.60 -10.73
C GLU A 214 -15.00 -5.64 -10.11
N LEU A 215 -14.11 -5.19 -9.20
CA LEU A 215 -13.22 -6.08 -8.46
C LEU A 215 -14.08 -7.17 -7.79
N LYS A 216 -14.05 -8.38 -8.32
CA LYS A 216 -14.69 -9.50 -7.64
C LYS A 216 -13.88 -9.73 -6.38
N MET A 217 -14.50 -9.55 -5.22
CA MET A 217 -13.95 -10.04 -3.98
C MET A 217 -13.63 -11.52 -4.18
N ALA A 218 -12.37 -11.88 -4.03
CA ALA A 218 -12.06 -13.28 -3.77
C ALA A 218 -12.84 -13.63 -2.50
N GLU A 219 -13.77 -14.56 -2.61
CA GLU A 219 -14.40 -15.17 -1.45
C GLU A 219 -13.23 -15.62 -0.57
N VAL A 220 -13.08 -15.00 0.61
CA VAL A 220 -12.02 -15.37 1.54
C VAL A 220 -12.31 -16.82 1.86
N ALA A 221 -11.53 -17.73 1.30
CA ALA A 221 -11.56 -19.12 1.70
C ALA A 221 -11.45 -19.13 3.23
N PRO A 222 -12.30 -19.87 3.94
CA PRO A 222 -12.25 -19.91 5.39
C PRO A 222 -10.80 -20.14 5.78
N SER A 223 -10.28 -19.27 6.63
CA SER A 223 -8.90 -19.26 7.10
C SER A 223 -8.48 -20.70 7.35
N VAL A 224 -7.49 -21.16 6.58
CA VAL A 224 -6.80 -22.41 6.91
C VAL A 224 -6.23 -22.15 8.30
N GLU A 225 -6.81 -22.81 9.31
CA GLU A 225 -6.24 -22.81 10.65
C GLU A 225 -4.83 -23.35 10.49
N LEU A 226 -3.85 -22.47 10.63
CA LEU A 226 -2.46 -22.87 10.71
C LEU A 226 -2.33 -23.70 11.99
N PRO A 227 -1.93 -24.98 11.90
CA PRO A 227 -1.72 -25.80 13.08
C PRO A 227 -0.66 -25.12 13.95
N GLY A 228 -1.00 -24.65 15.15
CA GLY A 228 -0.09 -24.07 16.11
C GLY A 228 -0.35 -22.62 16.52
N ALA A 229 -1.47 -21.99 16.09
CA ALA A 229 -1.79 -20.60 16.46
C ALA A 229 -2.18 -20.38 17.93
N GLN A 230 -2.18 -21.43 18.77
CA GLN A 230 -2.60 -21.33 20.17
C GLN A 230 -1.48 -20.94 21.16
N ASP A 231 -0.21 -20.92 20.73
CA ASP A 231 0.94 -20.55 21.56
C ASP A 231 1.79 -19.43 20.95
N ALA A 232 1.18 -18.49 20.23
CA ALA A 232 1.92 -17.35 19.70
C ALA A 232 2.34 -16.41 20.85
N ASP A 233 3.63 -16.49 21.21
CA ASP A 233 4.29 -15.55 22.13
C ASP A 233 4.03 -14.10 21.65
N PRO A 234 3.51 -13.21 22.53
CA PRO A 234 3.32 -11.79 22.18
C PRO A 234 4.59 -11.10 21.66
N GLN A 235 5.76 -11.64 21.92
CA GLN A 235 7.02 -11.15 21.34
C GLN A 235 7.23 -11.56 19.88
N ALA A 236 6.51 -12.55 19.36
CA ALA A 236 6.58 -12.95 17.96
C ALA A 236 5.85 -11.98 17.00
N MET A 237 5.02 -11.07 17.50
CA MET A 237 4.40 -10.00 16.69
C MET A 237 5.35 -8.83 16.37
N GLN A 238 6.51 -8.75 17.01
CA GLN A 238 7.48 -7.68 16.77
C GLN A 238 8.06 -7.63 15.34
N PRO A 239 8.28 -8.75 14.62
CA PRO A 239 8.81 -8.70 13.26
C PRO A 239 7.87 -8.08 12.23
N LEU A 240 6.54 -8.29 12.37
CA LEU A 240 5.54 -7.71 11.45
C LEU A 240 5.42 -6.19 11.63
N THR A 241 5.42 -5.74 12.89
CA THR A 241 5.41 -4.30 13.22
C THR A 241 6.71 -3.63 12.79
N ALA A 242 7.86 -4.32 12.93
CA ALA A 242 9.16 -3.82 12.48
C ALA A 242 9.26 -3.77 10.96
N GLY A 243 8.61 -4.68 10.21
CA GLY A 243 8.52 -4.68 8.76
C GLY A 243 7.72 -3.48 8.25
N LEU A 244 6.54 -3.25 8.83
CA LEU A 244 5.70 -2.09 8.52
C LEU A 244 6.36 -0.77 8.93
N ILE A 245 6.98 -0.70 10.11
CA ILE A 245 7.74 0.47 10.55
C ILE A 245 8.94 0.73 9.63
N ARG A 246 9.66 -0.30 9.18
CA ARG A 246 10.73 -0.16 8.19
C ARG A 246 10.19 0.26 6.82
N PHE A 247 9.05 -0.27 6.39
CA PHE A 247 8.39 0.17 5.18
C PHE A 247 8.00 1.65 5.26
N LEU A 248 7.34 2.08 6.33
CA LEU A 248 6.94 3.47 6.56
C LEU A 248 8.16 4.38 6.77
N SER A 249 9.23 3.93 7.44
CA SER A 249 10.47 4.70 7.60
C SER A 249 11.25 4.82 6.30
N ASN A 250 11.21 3.80 5.45
CA ASN A 250 11.77 3.87 4.09
C ASN A 250 10.94 4.76 3.18
N CYS A 251 9.66 4.97 3.46
CA CYS A 251 8.81 5.96 2.79
C CYS A 251 9.16 7.42 3.16
N GLY A 252 10.28 7.67 3.84
CA GLY A 252 10.73 9.01 4.21
C GLY A 252 10.01 9.63 5.40
N VAL A 253 8.94 8.97 5.89
CA VAL A 253 8.09 9.45 6.99
C VAL A 253 8.88 9.62 8.29
N MET A 254 9.72 8.64 8.64
CA MET A 254 10.54 8.72 9.84
C MET A 254 11.71 9.70 9.71
N LYS A 255 12.26 9.85 8.52
CA LYS A 255 13.34 10.81 8.28
C LYS A 255 12.86 12.24 8.47
N ALA A 256 11.67 12.58 7.95
CA ALA A 256 11.05 13.88 8.14
C ALA A 256 10.64 14.13 9.61
N ALA A 257 10.14 13.10 10.32
CA ALA A 257 9.79 13.19 11.73
C ALA A 257 11.01 13.37 12.64
N VAL A 258 12.13 12.72 12.31
CA VAL A 258 13.42 12.87 13.00
C VAL A 258 14.01 14.25 12.74
N GLU A 259 13.99 14.73 11.51
CA GLU A 259 14.45 16.07 11.14
C GLU A 259 13.55 17.18 11.72
N ALA A 260 12.26 16.92 11.91
CA ALA A 260 11.31 17.84 12.56
C ALA A 260 11.36 17.87 14.09
N GLY A 261 12.27 17.11 14.73
CA GLY A 261 12.47 17.16 16.19
C GLY A 261 11.42 16.42 17.03
N ILE A 262 10.60 15.54 16.44
CA ILE A 262 9.56 14.76 17.14
C ILE A 262 10.15 13.59 17.97
N THR A 263 11.48 13.44 18.01
CA THR A 263 12.17 12.40 18.77
C THR A 263 12.04 12.51 20.30
N GLY A 264 11.39 13.55 20.83
CA GLY A 264 11.21 13.76 22.29
C GLY A 264 10.04 13.02 22.94
N ALA A 265 9.13 12.40 22.18
CA ALA A 265 7.85 11.91 22.71
C ALA A 265 7.75 10.38 22.91
N LEU A 266 8.77 9.60 22.58
CA LEU A 266 8.75 8.13 22.67
C LEU A 266 9.81 7.55 23.62
N SER A 267 10.21 8.29 24.65
CA SER A 267 11.00 7.69 25.75
C SER A 267 10.03 7.08 26.78
N PRO A 268 10.08 5.76 27.04
CA PRO A 268 9.28 5.16 28.09
C PRO A 268 9.75 5.70 29.45
N ARG A 269 8.82 6.18 30.24
CA ARG A 269 8.97 6.30 31.68
C ARG A 269 8.53 5.02 32.36
#